data_f8ba7b6b9458a94d8c17f483de808cb1
#
_entry.id   f8ba7b6b9458a94d8c17f483de808cb1
#
_cell.length_a   1.000
_cell.length_b   1.000
_cell.length_c   1.000
_cell.angle_alpha   90.00
_cell.angle_beta   90.00
_cell.angle_gamma   90.00
#
_symmetry.space_group_name_H-M   'P 1'
#
loop_
_entity.id
_entity.type
_entity.pdbx_description
1 polymer ?
#
loop_
_entity_poly.entity_id
_entity_poly.type
_entity_poly.pdbx_seq_one_letter_code
_entity_poly.pdbx_strand_id
1 'polypeptide(L)'
;MGGGVARRGPGEERGAAAVEFALVVPFLLLIVFGIISYGYMLSFRQALSQGSAEGARAAAVSAADDDATRTAAALASLNDSLDLYGVTCADGALVRAGDTVGSCSLTIAPCDNDATAQCATLDVDYAYADHPLLPDLPLVPLPDSLHYSAVARVS
;
A
#
# COMPACT_ATOMS: atom_id res chain seq x y z
N MET A 1 -50.05 -50.42 20.70
CA MET A 1 -48.93 -50.07 19.83
C MET A 1 -48.50 -48.64 20.20
N GLY A 2 -47.53 -48.48 21.08
CA GLY A 2 -47.02 -47.17 21.55
C GLY A 2 -45.77 -46.86 20.77
N GLY A 3 -45.83 -45.90 19.84
CA GLY A 3 -44.69 -45.36 19.14
C GLY A 3 -43.85 -44.49 20.08
N GLY A 4 -42.68 -45.01 20.49
CA GLY A 4 -41.71 -44.25 21.28
C GLY A 4 -41.09 -43.18 20.41
N VAL A 5 -41.40 -41.91 20.69
CA VAL A 5 -40.67 -40.76 20.13
C VAL A 5 -39.31 -40.69 20.79
N ALA A 6 -38.26 -41.08 20.08
CA ALA A 6 -36.89 -40.97 20.54
C ALA A 6 -36.58 -39.48 20.79
N ARG A 7 -36.47 -39.08 22.06
CA ARG A 7 -35.98 -37.76 22.45
C ARG A 7 -34.48 -37.70 22.11
N ARG A 8 -34.13 -36.90 21.08
CA ARG A 8 -32.73 -36.53 20.83
C ARG A 8 -32.16 -35.89 22.07
N GLY A 9 -31.06 -36.43 22.59
CA GLY A 9 -30.41 -35.92 23.78
C GLY A 9 -29.68 -34.58 23.50
N PRO A 10 -29.49 -33.71 24.51
CA PRO A 10 -28.84 -32.39 24.35
C PRO A 10 -27.36 -32.45 23.89
N GLY A 11 -26.77 -33.66 23.81
CA GLY A 11 -25.41 -33.87 23.30
C GLY A 11 -25.31 -33.95 21.77
N GLU A 12 -26.35 -34.43 21.07
CA GLU A 12 -26.37 -34.51 19.61
C GLU A 12 -26.52 -33.14 18.92
N GLU A 13 -27.27 -32.25 19.55
CA GLU A 13 -27.46 -30.84 19.03
C GLU A 13 -26.18 -30.03 19.19
N ARG A 14 -25.38 -30.24 20.22
CA ARG A 14 -24.08 -29.58 20.41
C ARG A 14 -23.06 -30.05 19.40
N GLY A 15 -23.07 -31.32 19.01
CA GLY A 15 -22.19 -31.85 17.98
C GLY A 15 -22.52 -31.30 16.59
N ALA A 16 -23.81 -31.21 16.25
CA ALA A 16 -24.27 -30.66 14.97
C ALA A 16 -23.90 -29.19 14.85
N ALA A 17 -24.14 -28.35 15.87
CA ALA A 17 -23.77 -26.95 15.90
C ALA A 17 -22.24 -26.71 15.79
N ALA A 18 -21.43 -27.60 16.39
CA ALA A 18 -19.98 -27.52 16.29
C ALA A 18 -19.48 -27.79 14.86
N VAL A 19 -20.09 -28.76 14.16
CA VAL A 19 -19.77 -29.08 12.77
C VAL A 19 -20.19 -27.92 11.84
N GLU A 20 -21.38 -27.37 12.03
CA GLU A 20 -21.88 -26.23 11.26
C GLU A 20 -20.97 -25.01 11.44
N PHE A 21 -20.59 -24.70 12.69
CA PHE A 21 -19.63 -23.65 12.99
C PHE A 21 -18.27 -23.89 12.33
N ALA A 22 -17.73 -25.12 12.41
CA ALA A 22 -16.46 -25.46 11.81
C ALA A 22 -16.44 -25.31 10.27
N LEU A 23 -17.59 -25.50 9.61
CA LEU A 23 -17.72 -25.28 8.17
C LEU A 23 -17.81 -23.80 7.79
N VAL A 24 -18.42 -22.96 8.64
CA VAL A 24 -18.63 -21.53 8.34
C VAL A 24 -17.39 -20.69 8.69
N VAL A 25 -16.68 -21.02 9.77
CA VAL A 25 -15.53 -20.25 10.25
C VAL A 25 -14.44 -20.02 9.20
N PRO A 26 -13.99 -21.00 8.41
CA PRO A 26 -12.96 -20.78 7.40
C PRO A 26 -13.35 -19.68 6.38
N PHE A 27 -14.60 -19.68 5.92
CA PHE A 27 -15.11 -18.66 4.99
C PHE A 27 -15.20 -17.30 5.64
N LEU A 28 -15.64 -17.24 6.90
CA LEU A 28 -15.69 -15.98 7.66
C LEU A 28 -14.29 -15.39 7.83
N LEU A 29 -13.31 -16.21 8.23
CA LEU A 29 -11.93 -15.78 8.38
C LEU A 29 -11.33 -15.30 7.06
N LEU A 30 -11.60 -16.00 5.95
CA LEU A 30 -11.13 -15.58 4.62
C LEU A 30 -11.68 -14.19 4.26
N ILE A 31 -12.96 -13.93 4.50
CA ILE A 31 -13.58 -12.61 4.25
C ILE A 31 -12.94 -11.55 5.15
N VAL A 32 -12.81 -11.81 6.45
CA VAL A 32 -12.25 -10.83 7.41
C VAL A 32 -10.80 -10.50 7.06
N PHE A 33 -9.95 -11.49 6.84
CA PHE A 33 -8.56 -11.27 6.45
C PHE A 33 -8.44 -10.63 5.08
N GLY A 34 -9.33 -10.98 4.12
CA GLY A 34 -9.40 -10.32 2.82
C GLY A 34 -9.68 -8.82 2.94
N ILE A 35 -10.65 -8.43 3.77
CA ILE A 35 -10.96 -7.02 4.01
C ILE A 35 -9.77 -6.29 4.66
N ILE A 36 -9.11 -6.90 5.65
CA ILE A 36 -7.93 -6.32 6.31
C ILE A 36 -6.79 -6.13 5.31
N SER A 37 -6.46 -7.15 4.52
CA SER A 37 -5.38 -7.10 3.54
C SER A 37 -5.62 -6.05 2.46
N TYR A 38 -6.83 -6.00 1.92
CA TYR A 38 -7.21 -4.98 0.93
C TYR A 38 -7.22 -3.58 1.52
N GLY A 39 -7.76 -3.41 2.71
CA GLY A 39 -7.79 -2.11 3.41
C GLY A 39 -6.39 -1.58 3.66
N TYR A 40 -5.46 -2.44 4.09
CA TYR A 40 -4.07 -2.05 4.31
C TYR A 40 -3.34 -1.70 3.01
N MET A 41 -3.55 -2.49 1.93
CA MET A 41 -3.02 -2.19 0.60
C MET A 41 -3.55 -0.85 0.08
N LEU A 42 -4.85 -0.58 0.19
CA LEU A 42 -5.44 0.69 -0.24
C LEU A 42 -4.90 1.88 0.56
N SER A 43 -4.70 1.72 1.87
CA SER A 43 -4.06 2.73 2.72
C SER A 43 -2.63 3.03 2.27
N PHE A 44 -1.86 2.01 1.93
CA PHE A 44 -0.51 2.18 1.39
C PHE A 44 -0.49 2.87 0.02
N ARG A 45 -1.42 2.52 -0.87
CA ARG A 45 -1.61 3.20 -2.16
C ARG A 45 -1.89 4.69 -1.98
N GLN A 46 -2.70 5.05 -1.00
CA GLN A 46 -2.96 6.45 -0.67
C GLN A 46 -1.69 7.15 -0.16
N ALA A 47 -0.90 6.50 0.68
CA ALA A 47 0.37 7.04 1.16
C ALA A 47 1.37 7.28 0.02
N LEU A 48 1.52 6.33 -0.91
CA LEU A 48 2.35 6.51 -2.11
C LEU A 48 1.88 7.67 -2.98
N SER A 49 0.57 7.75 -3.24
CA SER A 49 -0.03 8.83 -4.05
C SER A 49 0.11 10.20 -3.38
N GLN A 50 -0.15 10.29 -2.09
CA GLN A 50 0.00 11.54 -1.33
C GLN A 50 1.47 11.92 -1.19
N GLY A 51 2.34 10.96 -0.86
CA GLY A 51 3.77 11.18 -0.73
C GLY A 51 4.44 11.66 -2.02
N SER A 52 4.05 11.09 -3.18
CA SER A 52 4.55 11.56 -4.47
C SER A 52 4.08 12.99 -4.78
N ALA A 53 2.82 13.31 -4.50
CA ALA A 53 2.27 14.66 -4.74
C ALA A 53 2.88 15.70 -3.81
N GLU A 54 2.99 15.42 -2.51
CA GLU A 54 3.60 16.35 -1.55
C GLU A 54 5.11 16.46 -1.77
N GLY A 55 5.79 15.39 -2.15
CA GLY A 55 7.21 15.41 -2.52
C GLY A 55 7.47 16.28 -3.74
N ALA A 56 6.71 16.11 -4.83
CA ALA A 56 6.83 16.96 -6.02
C ALA A 56 6.57 18.44 -5.67
N ARG A 57 5.57 18.70 -4.84
CA ARG A 57 5.27 20.06 -4.36
C ARG A 57 6.39 20.63 -3.49
N ALA A 58 6.94 19.83 -2.58
CA ALA A 58 8.05 20.27 -1.72
C ALA A 58 9.28 20.66 -2.54
N ALA A 59 9.61 19.89 -3.58
CA ALA A 59 10.65 20.27 -4.54
C ALA A 59 10.32 21.56 -5.27
N ALA A 60 9.09 21.72 -5.73
CA ALA A 60 8.66 22.85 -6.55
C ALA A 60 8.67 24.19 -5.79
N VAL A 61 8.34 24.17 -4.47
CA VAL A 61 8.31 25.38 -3.62
C VAL A 61 9.59 25.60 -2.83
N SER A 62 10.58 24.71 -2.96
CA SER A 62 11.88 24.88 -2.32
C SER A 62 12.53 26.18 -2.78
N ALA A 63 12.92 27.02 -1.82
CA ALA A 63 13.58 28.29 -2.10
C ALA A 63 15.02 28.15 -2.64
N ALA A 64 15.53 26.94 -2.73
CA ALA A 64 16.86 26.64 -3.24
C ALA A 64 16.87 26.59 -4.77
N ASP A 65 17.92 27.14 -5.38
CA ASP A 65 18.12 27.09 -6.83
C ASP A 65 18.84 25.83 -7.29
N ASP A 66 19.26 24.97 -6.36
CA ASP A 66 19.98 23.75 -6.66
C ASP A 66 19.08 22.49 -6.57
N ASP A 67 19.28 21.56 -7.51
CA ASP A 67 18.51 20.34 -7.63
C ASP A 67 18.72 19.38 -6.45
N ALA A 68 19.88 19.45 -5.79
CA ALA A 68 20.17 18.56 -4.65
C ALA A 68 19.29 18.90 -3.45
N THR A 69 19.15 20.18 -3.12
CA THR A 69 18.26 20.65 -2.04
C THR A 69 16.80 20.38 -2.36
N ARG A 70 16.37 20.59 -3.62
CA ARG A 70 15.02 20.26 -4.08
C ARG A 70 14.73 18.75 -3.94
N THR A 71 15.69 17.92 -4.35
CA THR A 71 15.59 16.46 -4.20
C THR A 71 15.49 16.07 -2.72
N ALA A 72 16.31 16.64 -1.86
CA ALA A 72 16.26 16.37 -0.43
C ALA A 72 14.88 16.73 0.19
N ALA A 73 14.31 17.88 -0.21
CA ALA A 73 12.99 18.31 0.24
C ALA A 73 11.88 17.34 -0.24
N ALA A 74 11.94 16.89 -1.51
CA ALA A 74 11.01 15.93 -2.07
C ALA A 74 11.07 14.59 -1.33
N LEU A 75 12.27 14.06 -1.14
CA LEU A 75 12.47 12.77 -0.48
C LEU A 75 12.10 12.80 1.00
N ALA A 76 12.36 13.92 1.69
CA ALA A 76 11.94 14.09 3.08
C ALA A 76 10.40 13.99 3.22
N SER A 77 9.66 14.69 2.34
CA SER A 77 8.20 14.65 2.33
C SER A 77 7.63 13.28 1.94
N LEU A 78 8.24 12.60 0.95
CA LEU A 78 7.89 11.25 0.57
C LEU A 78 8.11 10.27 1.74
N ASN A 79 9.28 10.32 2.37
CA ASN A 79 9.64 9.44 3.47
C ASN A 79 8.73 9.63 4.69
N ASP A 80 8.36 10.87 5.02
CA ASP A 80 7.38 11.15 6.08
C ASP A 80 6.02 10.49 5.81
N SER A 81 5.57 10.52 4.54
CA SER A 81 4.33 9.86 4.12
C SER A 81 4.38 8.33 4.19
N LEU A 82 5.57 7.73 4.04
CA LEU A 82 5.79 6.29 4.00
C LEU A 82 6.28 5.70 5.33
N ASP A 83 6.59 6.54 6.33
CA ASP A 83 7.17 6.13 7.61
C ASP A 83 6.33 5.05 8.33
N LEU A 84 5.00 5.20 8.32
CA LEU A 84 4.07 4.23 8.92
C LEU A 84 4.23 2.80 8.36
N TYR A 85 4.70 2.67 7.12
CA TYR A 85 4.88 1.39 6.42
C TYR A 85 6.32 0.87 6.52
N GLY A 86 7.22 1.65 7.15
CA GLY A 86 8.64 1.34 7.25
C GLY A 86 9.35 1.35 5.90
N VAL A 87 8.85 2.14 4.94
CA VAL A 87 9.42 2.31 3.60
C VAL A 87 10.11 3.67 3.52
N THR A 88 11.33 3.69 3.01
CA THR A 88 12.09 4.92 2.79
C THR A 88 12.67 4.96 1.39
N CYS A 89 12.71 6.14 0.79
CA CYS A 89 13.43 6.40 -0.46
C CYS A 89 14.84 6.90 -0.14
N ALA A 90 15.86 6.18 -0.60
CA ALA A 90 17.25 6.54 -0.47
C ALA A 90 18.02 6.12 -1.75
N ASP A 91 18.85 7.03 -2.26
CA ASP A 91 19.71 6.78 -3.44
C ASP A 91 18.95 6.22 -4.68
N GLY A 92 17.71 6.65 -4.87
CA GLY A 92 16.88 6.21 -6.00
C GLY A 92 16.16 4.86 -5.78
N ALA A 93 16.33 4.24 -4.63
CA ALA A 93 15.69 2.99 -4.26
C ALA A 93 14.67 3.18 -3.13
N LEU A 94 13.53 2.49 -3.22
CA LEU A 94 12.68 2.25 -2.06
C LEU A 94 13.23 1.09 -1.25
N VAL A 95 13.45 1.32 0.04
CA VAL A 95 14.02 0.34 0.96
C VAL A 95 13.04 0.07 2.10
N ARG A 96 12.85 -1.20 2.45
CA ARG A 96 12.05 -1.65 3.60
C ARG A 96 12.78 -2.78 4.32
N ALA A 97 12.99 -2.64 5.61
CA ALA A 97 13.69 -3.64 6.44
C ALA A 97 15.09 -4.06 5.92
N GLY A 98 15.74 -3.20 5.11
CA GLY A 98 17.04 -3.46 4.50
C GLY A 98 16.99 -4.02 3.07
N ASP A 99 15.83 -4.41 2.57
CA ASP A 99 15.63 -4.91 1.21
C ASP A 99 15.20 -3.78 0.27
N THR A 100 15.66 -3.82 -0.98
CA THR A 100 15.16 -2.94 -2.04
C THR A 100 13.81 -3.47 -2.51
N VAL A 101 12.77 -2.65 -2.34
CA VAL A 101 11.37 -3.01 -2.63
C VAL A 101 10.78 -2.23 -3.80
N GLY A 102 11.59 -1.40 -4.46
CA GLY A 102 11.16 -0.58 -5.57
C GLY A 102 12.13 0.54 -5.90
N SER A 103 11.64 1.55 -6.60
CA SER A 103 12.43 2.74 -6.99
C SER A 103 11.68 4.03 -6.69
N CYS A 104 12.43 5.11 -6.57
CA CYS A 104 11.94 6.46 -6.40
C CYS A 104 12.89 7.45 -7.07
N SER A 105 12.38 8.39 -7.84
CA SER A 105 13.23 9.38 -8.51
C SER A 105 12.53 10.72 -8.66
N LEU A 106 13.26 11.80 -8.39
CA LEU A 106 12.84 13.16 -8.73
C LEU A 106 13.55 13.60 -9.99
N THR A 107 12.81 14.11 -10.96
CA THR A 107 13.32 14.72 -12.18
C THR A 107 12.86 16.17 -12.26
N ILE A 108 13.78 17.10 -12.54
CA ILE A 108 13.46 18.50 -12.80
C ILE A 108 13.76 18.76 -14.27
N ALA A 109 12.73 19.10 -15.04
CA ALA A 109 12.80 19.26 -16.48
C ALA A 109 11.79 20.32 -16.94
N PRO A 110 11.91 20.84 -18.17
CA PRO A 110 10.87 21.69 -18.76
C PRO A 110 9.51 21.00 -18.72
N CYS A 111 8.47 21.75 -18.39
CA CYS A 111 7.10 21.21 -18.33
C CYS A 111 6.61 20.83 -19.73
N ASP A 112 5.88 19.71 -19.84
CA ASP A 112 5.36 19.19 -21.13
C ASP A 112 4.52 20.21 -21.91
N ASN A 113 3.76 21.05 -21.20
CA ASN A 113 2.86 22.05 -21.79
C ASN A 113 3.44 23.48 -21.84
N ASP A 114 4.63 23.69 -21.25
CA ASP A 114 5.28 25.01 -21.19
C ASP A 114 6.79 24.83 -21.03
N ALA A 115 7.50 24.79 -22.14
CA ALA A 115 8.96 24.63 -22.17
C ALA A 115 9.74 25.79 -21.50
N THR A 116 9.08 26.91 -21.16
CA THR A 116 9.69 28.04 -20.46
C THR A 116 9.64 27.88 -18.94
N ALA A 117 8.84 26.97 -18.45
CA ALA A 117 8.71 26.63 -17.03
C ALA A 117 9.40 25.31 -16.71
N GLN A 118 9.87 25.19 -15.47
CA GLN A 118 10.42 23.93 -14.94
C GLN A 118 9.35 23.19 -14.13
N CYS A 119 9.35 21.87 -14.26
CA CYS A 119 8.48 20.98 -13.49
C CYS A 119 9.32 19.98 -12.70
N ALA A 120 8.95 19.76 -11.46
CA ALA A 120 9.46 18.69 -10.62
C ALA A 120 8.52 17.51 -10.73
N THR A 121 9.02 16.37 -11.22
CA THR A 121 8.29 15.11 -11.36
C THR A 121 8.87 14.11 -10.38
N LEU A 122 8.06 13.63 -9.45
CA LEU A 122 8.43 12.57 -8.51
C LEU A 122 7.74 11.28 -8.93
N ASP A 123 8.54 10.30 -9.35
CA ASP A 123 8.12 8.95 -9.71
C ASP A 123 8.44 7.98 -8.60
N VAL A 124 7.48 7.14 -8.25
CA VAL A 124 7.60 6.11 -7.21
C VAL A 124 7.01 4.81 -7.74
N ASP A 125 7.81 3.74 -7.70
CA ASP A 125 7.38 2.40 -8.08
C ASP A 125 7.70 1.40 -6.97
N TYR A 126 6.70 0.67 -6.49
CA TYR A 126 6.83 -0.33 -5.43
C TYR A 126 6.45 -1.71 -5.96
N ALA A 127 7.35 -2.69 -5.89
CA ALA A 127 7.15 -4.08 -6.33
C ALA A 127 6.28 -4.84 -5.31
N TYR A 128 4.95 -4.67 -5.37
CA TYR A 128 4.04 -5.15 -4.34
C TYR A 128 3.90 -6.67 -4.30
N ALA A 129 3.93 -7.34 -5.45
CA ALA A 129 3.83 -8.80 -5.51
C ALA A 129 5.04 -9.49 -4.87
N ASP A 130 6.24 -8.93 -5.05
CA ASP A 130 7.48 -9.48 -4.49
C ASP A 130 7.67 -9.12 -3.01
N HIS A 131 7.12 -7.97 -2.60
CA HIS A 131 7.27 -7.42 -1.25
C HIS A 131 5.91 -7.01 -0.64
N PRO A 132 4.98 -7.95 -0.45
CA PRO A 132 3.68 -7.63 0.12
C PRO A 132 3.83 -7.11 1.56
N LEU A 133 2.97 -6.16 1.93
CA LEU A 133 3.02 -5.57 3.27
C LEU A 133 2.41 -6.48 4.34
N LEU A 134 1.52 -7.38 3.92
CA LEU A 134 0.90 -8.41 4.76
C LEU A 134 1.13 -9.78 4.12
N PRO A 135 1.11 -10.87 4.90
CA PRO A 135 1.22 -12.22 4.37
C PRO A 135 0.18 -12.47 3.27
N ASP A 136 0.63 -13.10 2.18
CA ASP A 136 -0.24 -13.48 1.08
C ASP A 136 -1.34 -14.41 1.53
N LEU A 137 -2.57 -14.06 1.19
CA LEU A 137 -3.73 -14.91 1.39
C LEU A 137 -4.07 -15.60 0.07
N PRO A 138 -4.14 -16.94 0.05
CA PRO A 138 -4.59 -17.65 -1.13
C PRO A 138 -5.99 -17.13 -1.53
N LEU A 139 -6.22 -16.92 -2.83
CA LEU A 139 -7.47 -16.41 -3.42
C LEU A 139 -7.66 -14.87 -3.36
N VAL A 140 -6.74 -14.10 -2.79
CA VAL A 140 -6.78 -12.63 -2.84
C VAL A 140 -5.79 -12.15 -3.91
N PRO A 141 -6.25 -11.68 -5.09
CA PRO A 141 -5.34 -11.17 -6.11
C PRO A 141 -4.71 -9.85 -5.65
N LEU A 142 -3.40 -9.76 -5.72
CA LEU A 142 -2.62 -8.55 -5.43
C LEU A 142 -2.08 -7.96 -6.74
N PRO A 143 -1.89 -6.64 -6.84
CA PRO A 143 -1.23 -6.02 -7.99
C PRO A 143 0.25 -6.37 -8.01
N ASP A 144 0.85 -6.45 -9.20
CA ASP A 144 2.27 -6.73 -9.37
C ASP A 144 3.13 -5.59 -8.83
N SER A 145 2.78 -4.34 -9.19
CA SER A 145 3.46 -3.14 -8.72
C SER A 145 2.47 -2.01 -8.44
N LEU A 146 2.92 -1.03 -7.66
CA LEU A 146 2.21 0.21 -7.37
C LEU A 146 3.05 1.37 -7.88
N HIS A 147 2.65 1.96 -9.01
CA HIS A 147 3.34 3.09 -9.63
C HIS A 147 2.54 4.38 -9.43
N TYR A 148 3.24 5.42 -9.00
CA TYR A 148 2.68 6.77 -8.84
C TYR A 148 3.67 7.81 -9.35
N SER A 149 3.16 8.75 -10.11
CA SER A 149 3.90 9.90 -10.63
C SER A 149 3.14 11.18 -10.30
N ALA A 150 3.84 12.17 -9.79
CA ALA A 150 3.27 13.48 -9.51
C ALA A 150 4.17 14.58 -10.04
N VAL A 151 3.54 15.62 -10.61
CA VAL A 151 4.21 16.73 -11.24
C VAL A 151 3.78 18.04 -10.58
N ALA A 152 4.75 18.87 -10.22
CA ALA A 152 4.52 20.23 -9.73
C ALA A 152 5.39 21.24 -10.45
N ARG A 153 4.81 22.41 -10.80
CA ARG A 153 5.55 23.50 -11.44
C ARG A 153 6.45 24.18 -10.43
N VAL A 154 7.72 24.31 -10.78
CA VAL A 154 8.73 25.01 -9.99
C VAL A 154 8.50 26.52 -10.09
N SER A 155 8.47 27.20 -8.95
CA SER A 155 8.23 28.66 -8.85
C SER A 155 9.53 29.42 -8.63
#